data_daff8a42586e31111eb0351f7ca0b5a7
#
_entry.id   daff8a42586e31111eb0351f7ca0b5a7
#
_cell.length_a   1.000
_cell.length_b   1.000
_cell.length_c   1.000
_cell.angle_alpha   90.00
_cell.angle_beta   90.00
_cell.angle_gamma   90.00
#
_symmetry.space_group_name_H-M   'P 1'
#
loop_
_entity.id
_entity.type
_entity.pdbx_description
1 polymer ?
#
loop_
_entity_poly.entity_id
_entity_poly.type
_entity_poly.pdbx_seq_one_letter_code
_entity_poly.pdbx_strand_id
1 'polypeptide(L)'
;KILLNNRQISLRGTIDCAIYPLTGYPPMDIEVWRKNFKTIKSYGLNHVRFHAWCPPECAFNAADEIGMYISVEMPLWLNHDVCALETGEDPIHRQYFMQEAINISKTYGNHPSFIMFSNGNENMGDFDMLNDITTCIKAYDNRRIYTLTTNFDHPIMPCEDYLCAYEAGGHNVRIQNCQDKAAENTSLDYSSAVKDVSVPIISFEVGQYCVYPDVDLIEKYTGNILPVNLDAIKKFMIEKNVYHKLNDYIKASGDLAVKLYKEDIEAALRTKDFGGFELLSLSDY
;
A
#
# COMPACT_ATOMS: atom_id res chain seq x y z
N LYS A 1 -1.22 5.83 18.31
CA LYS A 1 -0.07 4.89 18.38
C LYS A 1 -0.52 3.50 18.02
N ILE A 2 0.28 2.79 17.23
CA ILE A 2 0.08 1.36 16.99
C ILE A 2 0.87 0.58 18.05
N LEU A 3 0.21 -0.36 18.71
CA LEU A 3 0.80 -1.19 19.76
C LEU A 3 0.74 -2.67 19.37
N LEU A 4 1.84 -3.37 19.51
CA LEU A 4 1.89 -4.83 19.43
C LEU A 4 2.35 -5.38 20.79
N ASN A 5 1.48 -6.18 21.43
CA ASN A 5 1.75 -6.71 22.76
C ASN A 5 2.18 -5.60 23.77
N ASN A 6 1.43 -4.49 23.77
CA ASN A 6 1.67 -3.29 24.59
C ASN A 6 3.01 -2.56 24.31
N ARG A 7 3.70 -2.88 23.23
CA ARG A 7 4.89 -2.14 22.79
C ARG A 7 4.54 -1.31 21.56
N GLN A 8 4.95 -0.05 21.56
CA GLN A 8 4.78 0.80 20.38
C GLN A 8 5.63 0.28 19.24
N ILE A 9 5.02 0.15 18.07
CA ILE A 9 5.70 -0.17 16.82
C ILE A 9 5.47 0.97 15.81
N SER A 10 6.40 1.11 14.86
CA SER A 10 6.23 1.90 13.66
C SER A 10 6.23 0.96 12.47
N LEU A 11 5.22 1.04 11.63
CA LEU A 11 5.12 0.26 10.42
C LEU A 11 5.96 0.93 9.33
N ARG A 12 6.90 0.18 8.80
CA ARG A 12 7.73 0.56 7.66
C ARG A 12 7.37 -0.39 6.54
N GLY A 13 6.41 0.04 5.73
CA GLY A 13 5.73 -0.82 4.78
C GLY A 13 6.16 -0.62 3.34
N THR A 14 5.80 -1.60 2.54
CA THR A 14 5.71 -1.52 1.09
C THR A 14 4.37 -2.10 0.64
N ILE A 15 4.05 -1.90 -0.64
CA ILE A 15 2.80 -2.32 -1.23
C ILE A 15 3.06 -3.43 -2.25
N ASP A 16 2.17 -4.43 -2.31
CA ASP A 16 2.13 -5.46 -3.36
C ASP A 16 0.83 -5.32 -4.14
N CYS A 17 0.95 -4.93 -5.41
CA CYS A 17 -0.17 -4.70 -6.33
C CYS A 17 -0.50 -5.92 -7.20
N ALA A 18 -0.10 -7.12 -6.80
CA ALA A 18 -0.32 -8.38 -7.53
C ALA A 18 0.30 -8.40 -8.94
N ILE A 19 1.41 -7.72 -9.17
CA ILE A 19 2.06 -7.66 -10.47
C ILE A 19 3.15 -8.72 -10.55
N TYR A 20 2.87 -9.76 -11.35
CA TYR A 20 3.72 -10.93 -11.52
C TYR A 20 3.94 -11.19 -13.02
N PRO A 21 4.93 -10.53 -13.67
CA PRO A 21 5.09 -10.54 -15.12
C PRO A 21 5.40 -11.94 -15.72
N LEU A 22 6.00 -12.83 -14.94
CA LEU A 22 6.32 -14.18 -15.42
C LEU A 22 5.10 -15.10 -15.50
N THR A 23 4.17 -14.96 -14.56
CA THR A 23 3.04 -15.90 -14.40
C THR A 23 1.69 -15.26 -14.70
N GLY A 24 1.56 -13.96 -14.49
CA GLY A 24 0.28 -13.24 -14.55
C GLY A 24 -0.63 -13.49 -13.33
N TYR A 25 -0.14 -14.18 -12.30
CA TYR A 25 -0.83 -14.44 -11.03
C TYR A 25 0.17 -14.58 -9.87
N PRO A 26 -0.29 -14.39 -8.61
CA PRO A 26 0.56 -14.51 -7.43
C PRO A 26 1.18 -15.91 -7.29
N PRO A 27 2.43 -16.01 -6.81
CA PRO A 27 3.08 -17.31 -6.62
C PRO A 27 2.37 -18.14 -5.55
N MET A 28 2.22 -19.43 -5.82
CA MET A 28 1.68 -20.43 -4.88
C MET A 28 2.77 -21.22 -4.17
N ASP A 29 4.04 -20.92 -4.46
CA ASP A 29 5.21 -21.51 -3.82
C ASP A 29 5.68 -20.65 -2.66
N ILE A 30 5.74 -21.22 -1.46
CA ILE A 30 6.18 -20.55 -0.23
C ILE A 30 7.63 -20.03 -0.33
N GLU A 31 8.50 -20.66 -1.11
CA GLU A 31 9.90 -20.23 -1.25
C GLU A 31 10.00 -18.88 -1.95
N VAL A 32 9.11 -18.59 -2.90
CA VAL A 32 9.04 -17.28 -3.55
C VAL A 32 8.68 -16.21 -2.52
N TRP A 33 7.69 -16.47 -1.67
CA TRP A 33 7.28 -15.55 -0.60
C TRP A 33 8.37 -15.37 0.45
N ARG A 34 9.04 -16.45 0.85
CA ARG A 34 10.20 -16.37 1.76
C ARG A 34 11.30 -15.47 1.19
N LYS A 35 11.61 -15.62 -0.10
CA LYS A 35 12.60 -14.77 -0.78
C LYS A 35 12.15 -13.32 -0.79
N ASN A 36 10.90 -13.04 -1.18
CA ASN A 36 10.35 -11.70 -1.26
C ASN A 36 10.39 -11.01 0.12
N PHE A 37 9.87 -11.65 1.16
CA PHE A 37 9.84 -11.06 2.51
C PHE A 37 11.24 -10.89 3.12
N LYS A 38 12.19 -11.80 2.86
CA LYS A 38 13.59 -11.59 3.25
C LYS A 38 14.19 -10.37 2.55
N THR A 39 13.89 -10.19 1.27
CA THR A 39 14.33 -9.01 0.52
C THR A 39 13.73 -7.74 1.12
N ILE A 40 12.43 -7.70 1.35
CA ILE A 40 11.74 -6.57 2.00
C ILE A 40 12.38 -6.24 3.35
N LYS A 41 12.63 -7.25 4.19
CA LYS A 41 13.30 -7.05 5.49
C LYS A 41 14.72 -6.54 5.37
N SER A 42 15.45 -6.92 4.32
CA SER A 42 16.81 -6.44 4.10
C SER A 42 16.89 -4.93 3.84
N TYR A 43 15.79 -4.34 3.38
CA TYR A 43 15.62 -2.88 3.28
C TYR A 43 15.15 -2.21 4.58
N GLY A 44 15.05 -2.96 5.68
CA GLY A 44 14.61 -2.43 6.98
C GLY A 44 13.10 -2.30 7.12
N LEU A 45 12.32 -2.83 6.16
CA LEU A 45 10.86 -2.82 6.20
C LEU A 45 10.32 -4.00 7.01
N ASN A 46 9.13 -3.85 7.58
CA ASN A 46 8.51 -4.84 8.46
C ASN A 46 7.04 -5.11 8.14
N HIS A 47 6.49 -4.47 7.11
CA HIS A 47 5.08 -4.52 6.77
C HIS A 47 4.87 -4.60 5.26
N VAL A 48 3.86 -5.34 4.83
CA VAL A 48 3.37 -5.39 3.45
C VAL A 48 1.87 -5.17 3.43
N ARG A 49 1.44 -4.20 2.66
CA ARG A 49 0.05 -3.99 2.31
C ARG A 49 -0.22 -4.67 0.97
N PHE A 50 -1.22 -5.54 0.94
CA PHE A 50 -1.70 -6.16 -0.30
C PHE A 50 -2.81 -5.30 -0.89
N HIS A 51 -2.45 -4.53 -1.93
CA HIS A 51 -3.28 -3.51 -2.53
C HIS A 51 -4.47 -4.10 -3.28
N ALA A 52 -5.64 -3.93 -2.68
CA ALA A 52 -6.95 -4.42 -3.09
C ALA A 52 -7.00 -5.93 -3.35
N TRP A 53 -6.29 -6.74 -2.55
CA TRP A 53 -6.40 -8.20 -2.62
C TRP A 53 -5.94 -8.90 -1.34
N CYS A 54 -6.33 -10.18 -1.21
CA CYS A 54 -5.88 -11.06 -0.14
C CYS A 54 -4.90 -12.08 -0.71
N PRO A 55 -3.66 -12.17 -0.18
CA PRO A 55 -2.67 -13.10 -0.69
C PRO A 55 -3.01 -14.57 -0.34
N PRO A 56 -2.39 -15.56 -1.01
CA PRO A 56 -2.62 -16.96 -0.73
C PRO A 56 -1.99 -17.38 0.62
N GLU A 57 -2.45 -18.50 1.19
CA GLU A 57 -2.01 -19.04 2.48
C GLU A 57 -0.49 -19.18 2.60
N CYS A 58 0.19 -19.55 1.51
CA CYS A 58 1.66 -19.66 1.50
C CYS A 58 2.37 -18.32 1.77
N ALA A 59 1.76 -17.19 1.43
CA ALA A 59 2.27 -15.88 1.79
C ALA A 59 2.15 -15.62 3.30
N PHE A 60 1.01 -15.94 3.91
CA PHE A 60 0.84 -15.84 5.37
C PHE A 60 1.82 -16.75 6.12
N ASN A 61 1.96 -18.00 5.68
CA ASN A 61 2.93 -18.93 6.28
C ASN A 61 4.35 -18.38 6.24
N ALA A 62 4.79 -17.86 5.09
CA ALA A 62 6.11 -17.24 4.96
C ALA A 62 6.25 -15.98 5.82
N ALA A 63 5.20 -15.16 5.92
CA ALA A 63 5.19 -13.96 6.74
C ALA A 63 5.30 -14.30 8.25
N ASP A 64 4.58 -15.31 8.71
CA ASP A 64 4.66 -15.82 10.09
C ASP A 64 6.08 -16.28 10.44
N GLU A 65 6.71 -17.06 9.55
CA GLU A 65 8.08 -17.57 9.76
C GLU A 65 9.13 -16.45 9.79
N ILE A 66 8.98 -15.45 8.94
CA ILE A 66 9.97 -14.38 8.77
C ILE A 66 9.69 -13.21 9.73
N GLY A 67 8.48 -13.12 10.27
CA GLY A 67 8.03 -12.00 11.10
C GLY A 67 7.75 -10.76 10.27
N MET A 68 7.03 -10.90 9.15
CA MET A 68 6.52 -9.81 8.33
C MET A 68 5.07 -9.51 8.73
N TYR A 69 4.73 -8.26 8.95
CA TYR A 69 3.34 -7.86 9.19
C TYR A 69 2.58 -7.72 7.88
N ILE A 70 1.33 -8.15 7.88
CA ILE A 70 0.46 -8.12 6.70
C ILE A 70 -0.77 -7.25 6.96
N SER A 71 -1.04 -6.36 6.01
CA SER A 71 -2.33 -5.71 5.82
C SER A 71 -3.01 -6.31 4.60
N VAL A 72 -4.23 -6.79 4.79
CA VAL A 72 -5.08 -7.32 3.72
C VAL A 72 -6.12 -6.28 3.35
N GLU A 73 -6.37 -6.13 2.07
CA GLU A 73 -7.49 -5.36 1.55
C GLU A 73 -8.51 -6.27 0.87
N MET A 74 -9.78 -5.90 0.98
CA MET A 74 -10.83 -6.47 0.15
C MET A 74 -10.57 -6.12 -1.32
N PRO A 75 -10.95 -6.96 -2.28
CA PRO A 75 -10.86 -6.64 -3.70
C PRO A 75 -11.94 -5.61 -4.09
N LEU A 76 -11.86 -4.44 -3.48
CA LEU A 76 -12.85 -3.38 -3.61
C LEU A 76 -12.16 -2.05 -3.92
N TRP A 77 -12.60 -1.42 -5.00
CA TRP A 77 -12.18 -0.09 -5.42
C TRP A 77 -13.40 0.65 -5.97
N LEU A 78 -14.18 1.23 -5.08
CA LEU A 78 -15.36 1.99 -5.43
C LEU A 78 -14.96 3.39 -5.89
N ASN A 79 -15.12 3.69 -7.15
CA ASN A 79 -14.82 5.00 -7.70
C ASN A 79 -16.12 5.79 -7.94
N HIS A 80 -16.06 7.09 -7.72
CA HIS A 80 -17.18 8.04 -7.87
C HIS A 80 -17.95 7.95 -9.20
N ASP A 81 -17.27 7.61 -10.28
CA ASP A 81 -17.82 7.77 -11.61
C ASP A 81 -18.49 6.50 -12.18
N VAL A 82 -18.20 5.32 -11.64
CA VAL A 82 -18.59 4.06 -12.30
C VAL A 82 -19.25 3.03 -11.39
N CYS A 83 -18.90 2.92 -10.12
CA CYS A 83 -19.33 1.79 -9.30
C CYS A 83 -20.01 2.16 -7.97
N ALA A 84 -19.78 3.35 -7.44
CA ALA A 84 -20.19 3.69 -6.08
C ALA A 84 -21.72 3.73 -5.90
N LEU A 85 -22.43 4.24 -6.86
CA LEU A 85 -23.89 4.35 -6.82
C LEU A 85 -24.57 2.99 -7.04
N GLU A 86 -24.05 2.18 -7.96
CA GLU A 86 -24.66 0.90 -8.31
C GLU A 86 -24.31 -0.20 -7.30
N THR A 87 -23.12 -0.17 -6.72
CA THR A 87 -22.62 -1.25 -5.84
C THR A 87 -23.14 -1.12 -4.41
N GLY A 88 -23.26 0.09 -3.89
CA GLY A 88 -23.80 0.34 -2.54
C GLY A 88 -25.30 0.12 -2.43
N GLU A 89 -26.04 0.38 -3.49
CA GLU A 89 -27.49 0.19 -3.56
C GLU A 89 -27.92 -1.24 -3.86
N ASP A 90 -27.03 -2.09 -4.43
CA ASP A 90 -27.34 -3.49 -4.71
C ASP A 90 -27.11 -4.38 -3.47
N PRO A 91 -28.21 -4.91 -2.88
CA PRO A 91 -28.10 -5.77 -1.69
C PRO A 91 -27.25 -7.03 -1.91
N ILE A 92 -27.16 -7.53 -3.15
CA ILE A 92 -26.39 -8.74 -3.50
C ILE A 92 -24.88 -8.42 -3.38
N HIS A 93 -24.42 -7.31 -3.93
CA HIS A 93 -23.02 -6.88 -3.83
C HIS A 93 -22.65 -6.61 -2.39
N ARG A 94 -23.47 -5.88 -1.63
CA ARG A 94 -23.25 -5.61 -0.21
C ARG A 94 -23.13 -6.89 0.61
N GLN A 95 -24.03 -7.84 0.38
CA GLN A 95 -23.98 -9.15 1.05
C GLN A 95 -22.71 -9.93 0.68
N TYR A 96 -22.31 -9.90 -0.59
CA TYR A 96 -21.07 -10.54 -1.05
C TYR A 96 -19.85 -9.96 -0.35
N PHE A 97 -19.66 -8.65 -0.33
CA PHE A 97 -18.51 -8.01 0.30
C PHE A 97 -18.45 -8.30 1.81
N MET A 98 -19.60 -8.26 2.49
CA MET A 98 -19.66 -8.61 3.91
C MET A 98 -19.25 -10.07 4.15
N GLN A 99 -19.77 -10.98 3.33
CA GLN A 99 -19.44 -12.41 3.45
C GLN A 99 -17.96 -12.66 3.12
N GLU A 100 -17.41 -11.99 2.12
CA GLU A 100 -16.01 -12.14 1.74
C GLU A 100 -15.06 -11.62 2.83
N ALA A 101 -15.37 -10.49 3.45
CA ALA A 101 -14.60 -9.98 4.59
C ALA A 101 -14.54 -11.00 5.75
N ILE A 102 -15.68 -11.63 6.04
CA ILE A 102 -15.77 -12.71 7.06
C ILE A 102 -14.96 -13.93 6.60
N ASN A 103 -15.05 -14.33 5.34
CA ASN A 103 -14.33 -15.49 4.79
C ASN A 103 -12.82 -15.30 4.90
N ILE A 104 -12.30 -14.13 4.55
CA ILE A 104 -10.88 -13.78 4.70
C ILE A 104 -10.46 -13.92 6.16
N SER A 105 -11.20 -13.33 7.08
CA SER A 105 -10.89 -13.41 8.51
C SER A 105 -11.00 -14.83 9.05
N LYS A 106 -12.00 -15.60 8.61
CA LYS A 106 -12.19 -17.00 9.01
C LYS A 106 -11.06 -17.91 8.51
N THR A 107 -10.62 -17.67 7.28
CA THR A 107 -9.59 -18.50 6.62
C THR A 107 -8.19 -18.20 7.17
N TYR A 108 -7.85 -16.91 7.25
CA TYR A 108 -6.49 -16.47 7.56
C TYR A 108 -6.33 -15.86 8.97
N GLY A 109 -7.40 -15.75 9.73
CA GLY A 109 -7.40 -15.07 11.02
C GLY A 109 -6.49 -15.65 12.09
N ASN A 110 -5.98 -16.87 11.93
CA ASN A 110 -5.05 -17.49 12.88
C ASN A 110 -3.57 -17.17 12.57
N HIS A 111 -3.28 -16.50 11.47
CA HIS A 111 -1.91 -16.07 11.16
C HIS A 111 -1.53 -14.86 12.02
N PRO A 112 -0.48 -14.93 12.85
CA PRO A 112 -0.03 -13.80 13.67
C PRO A 112 0.52 -12.64 12.84
N SER A 113 0.93 -12.87 11.60
CA SER A 113 1.35 -11.85 10.65
C SER A 113 0.19 -10.96 10.17
N PHE A 114 -1.04 -11.47 10.15
CA PHE A 114 -2.23 -10.74 9.70
C PHE A 114 -2.71 -9.77 10.78
N ILE A 115 -2.22 -8.53 10.75
CA ILE A 115 -2.47 -7.54 11.82
C ILE A 115 -3.44 -6.42 11.42
N MET A 116 -3.68 -6.20 10.13
CA MET A 116 -4.47 -5.08 9.64
C MET A 116 -5.41 -5.48 8.51
N PHE A 117 -6.56 -4.82 8.46
CA PHE A 117 -7.57 -5.04 7.42
C PHE A 117 -8.18 -3.72 6.94
N SER A 118 -8.41 -3.62 5.64
CA SER A 118 -9.13 -2.52 4.98
C SER A 118 -10.17 -3.07 4.00
N ASN A 119 -11.28 -2.34 3.79
CA ASN A 119 -12.25 -2.75 2.77
C ASN A 119 -11.76 -2.52 1.33
N GLY A 120 -10.56 -2.03 1.12
CA GLY A 120 -9.99 -1.85 -0.21
C GLY A 120 -9.30 -0.51 -0.39
N ASN A 121 -8.98 -0.21 -1.63
CA ASN A 121 -8.20 0.97 -2.01
C ASN A 121 -9.09 2.09 -2.52
N GLU A 122 -8.83 3.31 -2.03
CA GLU A 122 -9.41 4.57 -2.53
C GLU A 122 -10.93 4.51 -2.73
N ASN A 123 -11.63 3.80 -1.83
CA ASN A 123 -13.07 3.70 -1.92
C ASN A 123 -13.71 5.06 -1.65
N MET A 124 -14.58 5.46 -2.54
CA MET A 124 -15.38 6.67 -2.47
C MET A 124 -16.86 6.28 -2.59
N GLY A 125 -17.75 7.06 -2.00
CA GLY A 125 -19.19 6.88 -2.17
C GLY A 125 -19.88 6.34 -0.92
N ASP A 126 -20.28 5.08 -0.87
CA ASP A 126 -21.11 4.54 0.24
C ASP A 126 -20.27 4.20 1.49
N PHE A 127 -19.92 5.22 2.27
CA PHE A 127 -19.20 5.06 3.54
C PHE A 127 -20.03 4.35 4.61
N ASP A 128 -21.36 4.38 4.52
CA ASP A 128 -22.23 3.64 5.45
C ASP A 128 -22.09 2.14 5.21
N MET A 129 -22.04 1.71 3.94
CA MET A 129 -21.76 0.31 3.60
C MET A 129 -20.37 -0.12 4.11
N LEU A 130 -19.34 0.66 3.87
CA LEU A 130 -17.99 0.35 4.33
C LEU A 130 -17.92 0.28 5.86
N ASN A 131 -18.61 1.18 6.56
CA ASN A 131 -18.73 1.17 8.01
C ASN A 131 -19.43 -0.09 8.54
N ASP A 132 -20.51 -0.53 7.89
CA ASP A 132 -21.23 -1.74 8.27
C ASP A 132 -20.36 -2.98 8.08
N ILE A 133 -19.62 -3.09 6.96
CA ILE A 133 -18.69 -4.19 6.72
C ILE A 133 -17.60 -4.19 7.80
N THR A 134 -16.97 -3.05 8.04
CA THR A 134 -15.90 -2.92 9.05
C THR A 134 -16.40 -3.25 10.44
N THR A 135 -17.58 -2.77 10.82
CA THR A 135 -18.20 -3.06 12.14
C THR A 135 -18.50 -4.54 12.27
N CYS A 136 -19.03 -5.18 11.24
CA CYS A 136 -19.36 -6.60 11.25
C CYS A 136 -18.10 -7.47 11.38
N ILE A 137 -17.07 -7.22 10.59
CA ILE A 137 -15.83 -8.01 10.64
C ILE A 137 -15.08 -7.80 11.95
N LYS A 138 -15.07 -6.60 12.48
CA LYS A 138 -14.46 -6.28 13.77
C LYS A 138 -15.19 -6.95 14.94
N ALA A 139 -16.50 -7.08 14.87
CA ALA A 139 -17.28 -7.85 15.84
C ALA A 139 -17.00 -9.36 15.73
N TYR A 140 -16.73 -9.86 14.53
CA TYR A 140 -16.36 -11.26 14.29
C TYR A 140 -14.93 -11.56 14.77
N ASP A 141 -13.98 -10.67 14.50
CA ASP A 141 -12.57 -10.85 14.88
C ASP A 141 -11.94 -9.51 15.29
N ASN A 142 -11.76 -9.29 16.58
CA ASN A 142 -11.21 -8.06 17.16
C ASN A 142 -9.70 -8.13 17.47
N ARG A 143 -9.00 -9.11 16.95
CA ARG A 143 -7.55 -9.30 17.22
C ARG A 143 -6.65 -8.39 16.40
N ARG A 144 -7.16 -7.75 15.35
CA ARG A 144 -6.43 -6.85 14.45
C ARG A 144 -7.03 -5.46 14.44
N ILE A 145 -6.39 -4.55 13.74
CA ILE A 145 -6.88 -3.17 13.56
C ILE A 145 -7.48 -2.99 12.17
N TYR A 146 -8.49 -2.12 12.10
CA TYR A 146 -9.36 -1.94 10.94
C TYR A 146 -9.42 -0.49 10.49
N THR A 147 -9.53 -0.27 9.18
CA THR A 147 -9.89 1.02 8.56
C THR A 147 -10.98 0.81 7.50
N LEU A 148 -11.73 1.84 7.17
CA LEU A 148 -12.74 1.77 6.12
C LEU A 148 -12.12 1.55 4.75
N THR A 149 -11.07 2.29 4.47
CA THR A 149 -10.38 2.27 3.18
C THR A 149 -9.00 2.89 3.34
N THR A 150 -8.05 2.51 2.50
CA THR A 150 -6.81 3.25 2.32
C THR A 150 -7.07 4.33 1.30
N ASN A 151 -6.92 5.63 1.66
CA ASN A 151 -7.43 6.70 0.81
C ASN A 151 -6.89 8.09 1.17
N PHE A 152 -7.61 9.06 0.63
CA PHE A 152 -7.58 10.49 0.92
C PHE A 152 -8.05 10.77 2.35
N ASP A 153 -8.17 12.05 2.69
CA ASP A 153 -8.84 12.45 3.92
C ASP A 153 -10.35 12.15 3.82
N HIS A 154 -10.87 11.43 4.79
CA HIS A 154 -12.30 11.16 4.93
C HIS A 154 -12.71 11.28 6.42
N PRO A 155 -13.99 11.50 6.73
CA PRO A 155 -14.43 11.52 8.11
C PRO A 155 -14.12 10.19 8.81
N ILE A 156 -13.43 10.27 9.97
CA ILE A 156 -13.09 9.08 10.75
C ILE A 156 -14.38 8.52 11.35
N MET A 157 -14.65 7.25 11.03
CA MET A 157 -15.81 6.53 11.56
C MET A 157 -15.45 5.80 12.88
N PRO A 158 -16.42 5.61 13.80
CA PRO A 158 -16.16 4.98 15.10
C PRO A 158 -15.58 3.55 15.05
N CYS A 159 -15.76 2.86 13.93
CA CYS A 159 -15.21 1.50 13.74
C CYS A 159 -13.73 1.48 13.41
N GLU A 160 -13.14 2.61 13.01
CA GLU A 160 -11.75 2.67 12.56
C GLU A 160 -10.76 2.72 13.72
N ASP A 161 -9.69 1.96 13.58
CA ASP A 161 -8.58 1.91 14.53
C ASP A 161 -7.34 2.67 14.03
N TYR A 162 -7.27 2.97 12.73
CA TYR A 162 -6.18 3.73 12.09
C TYR A 162 -6.65 4.37 10.79
N LEU A 163 -5.87 5.33 10.31
CA LEU A 163 -5.97 5.86 8.94
C LEU A 163 -4.72 5.46 8.15
N CYS A 164 -4.90 5.05 6.90
CA CYS A 164 -3.85 4.97 5.90
C CYS A 164 -4.22 5.92 4.77
N ALA A 165 -3.59 7.11 4.76
CA ALA A 165 -3.99 8.20 3.88
C ALA A 165 -2.79 9.06 3.47
N TYR A 166 -2.92 9.83 2.38
CA TYR A 166 -1.93 10.86 2.05
C TYR A 166 -2.27 12.22 2.66
N GLU A 167 -3.49 12.39 3.12
CA GLU A 167 -3.97 13.57 3.83
C GLU A 167 -4.80 13.15 5.04
N ALA A 168 -4.61 13.77 6.18
CA ALA A 168 -5.32 13.46 7.40
C ALA A 168 -5.54 14.74 8.22
N GLY A 169 -6.80 15.01 8.60
CA GLY A 169 -7.18 16.21 9.35
C GLY A 169 -6.85 17.51 8.60
N GLY A 170 -6.95 17.53 7.29
CA GLY A 170 -6.61 18.67 6.44
C GLY A 170 -5.10 18.92 6.28
N HIS A 171 -4.25 17.93 6.62
CA HIS A 171 -2.78 18.01 6.50
C HIS A 171 -2.24 16.90 5.64
N ASN A 172 -1.37 17.23 4.69
CA ASN A 172 -0.63 16.23 3.92
C ASN A 172 0.33 15.44 4.83
N VAL A 173 0.39 14.15 4.64
CA VAL A 173 1.25 13.22 5.39
C VAL A 173 2.21 12.45 4.49
N ARG A 174 2.54 13.01 3.33
CA ARG A 174 3.65 12.61 2.46
C ARG A 174 4.19 13.83 1.72
N ILE A 175 5.51 13.89 1.51
CA ILE A 175 6.20 15.08 0.99
C ILE A 175 5.81 15.39 -0.44
N GLN A 176 5.59 14.39 -1.27
CA GLN A 176 5.21 14.60 -2.68
C GLN A 176 3.96 15.48 -2.85
N ASN A 177 3.11 15.58 -1.85
CA ASN A 177 1.93 16.44 -1.83
C ASN A 177 2.18 17.79 -1.11
N CYS A 178 3.36 17.96 -0.50
CA CYS A 178 3.74 19.16 0.27
C CYS A 178 4.67 20.10 -0.52
N GLN A 179 4.59 20.11 -1.83
CA GLN A 179 5.58 20.73 -2.74
C GLN A 179 5.93 22.18 -2.39
N ASP A 180 4.94 22.96 -1.93
CA ASP A 180 5.15 24.37 -1.58
C ASP A 180 5.86 24.60 -0.24
N LYS A 181 5.90 23.57 0.62
CA LYS A 181 6.44 23.67 1.99
C LYS A 181 7.70 22.84 2.22
N ALA A 182 7.90 21.79 1.45
CA ALA A 182 9.00 20.84 1.62
C ALA A 182 10.29 21.27 0.91
N ALA A 183 10.21 22.19 -0.06
CA ALA A 183 11.31 22.52 -0.95
C ALA A 183 12.54 23.16 -0.26
N GLU A 184 12.41 23.64 0.96
CA GLU A 184 13.43 24.49 1.59
C GLU A 184 14.05 23.93 2.88
N ASN A 185 13.59 22.77 3.38
CA ASN A 185 14.14 22.22 4.61
C ASN A 185 14.05 20.69 4.70
N THR A 186 14.87 20.10 5.55
CA THR A 186 14.93 18.67 5.86
C THR A 186 14.42 18.37 7.29
N SER A 187 13.58 19.21 7.83
CA SER A 187 13.02 19.10 9.19
C SER A 187 11.50 18.94 9.22
N LEU A 188 10.87 18.74 8.05
CA LEU A 188 9.44 18.51 7.95
C LEU A 188 9.04 17.28 8.77
N ASP A 189 7.92 17.39 9.48
CA ASP A 189 7.22 16.30 10.12
C ASP A 189 5.70 16.44 9.96
N TYR A 190 4.96 15.43 10.39
CA TYR A 190 3.50 15.37 10.28
C TYR A 190 2.80 15.60 11.63
N SER A 191 3.43 16.31 12.55
CA SER A 191 2.91 16.54 13.91
C SER A 191 1.55 17.24 13.91
N SER A 192 1.27 18.11 12.93
CA SER A 192 -0.03 18.77 12.79
C SER A 192 -1.14 17.75 12.55
N ALA A 193 -0.95 16.81 11.61
CA ALA A 193 -1.92 15.75 11.35
C ALA A 193 -2.15 14.86 12.58
N VAL A 194 -1.06 14.46 13.26
CA VAL A 194 -1.17 13.63 14.48
C VAL A 194 -1.93 14.32 15.60
N LYS A 195 -1.82 15.65 15.70
CA LYS A 195 -2.53 16.43 16.71
C LYS A 195 -4.03 16.51 16.43
N ASP A 196 -4.40 16.61 15.17
CA ASP A 196 -5.79 16.88 14.76
C ASP A 196 -6.59 15.58 14.45
N VAL A 197 -5.92 14.41 14.47
CA VAL A 197 -6.52 13.10 14.19
C VAL A 197 -6.42 12.18 15.42
N SER A 198 -7.53 11.55 15.78
CA SER A 198 -7.65 10.76 17.01
C SER A 198 -7.07 9.35 16.93
N VAL A 199 -6.86 8.83 15.71
CA VAL A 199 -6.34 7.48 15.45
C VAL A 199 -4.91 7.54 14.87
N PRO A 200 -4.12 6.45 14.95
CA PRO A 200 -2.81 6.38 14.29
C PRO A 200 -2.91 6.61 12.79
N ILE A 201 -1.95 7.33 12.23
CA ILE A 201 -1.87 7.63 10.80
C ILE A 201 -0.69 6.87 10.19
N ILE A 202 -0.91 6.27 9.03
CA ILE A 202 0.11 5.67 8.17
C ILE A 202 0.13 6.48 6.87
N SER A 203 1.30 6.94 6.42
CA SER A 203 1.43 7.58 5.12
C SER A 203 1.17 6.59 4.00
N PHE A 204 0.20 6.92 3.17
CA PHE A 204 -0.29 6.11 2.06
C PHE A 204 0.53 6.35 0.80
N GLU A 205 0.96 5.28 0.14
CA GLU A 205 1.60 5.29 -1.19
C GLU A 205 2.74 6.31 -1.32
N VAL A 206 3.66 6.25 -0.36
CA VAL A 206 4.81 7.15 -0.30
C VAL A 206 5.77 6.85 -1.44
N GLY A 207 6.31 7.92 -2.04
CA GLY A 207 7.47 7.82 -2.91
C GLY A 207 7.16 7.52 -4.37
N GLN A 208 6.04 7.96 -4.90
CA GLN A 208 5.74 7.89 -6.34
C GLN A 208 6.72 8.77 -7.16
N TYR A 209 8.02 8.62 -6.89
CA TYR A 209 9.12 9.33 -7.54
C TYR A 209 9.61 8.51 -8.72
N CYS A 210 9.19 8.90 -9.93
CA CYS A 210 9.47 8.15 -11.14
C CYS A 210 10.97 8.04 -11.41
N VAL A 211 11.48 6.82 -11.46
CA VAL A 211 12.78 6.49 -12.06
C VAL A 211 12.55 6.23 -13.55
N TYR A 212 13.48 6.66 -14.39
CA TYR A 212 13.37 6.39 -15.81
C TYR A 212 13.33 4.87 -16.05
N PRO A 213 12.34 4.34 -16.78
CA PRO A 213 12.16 2.90 -16.89
C PRO A 213 13.31 2.22 -17.61
N ASP A 214 13.79 1.11 -17.06
CA ASP A 214 14.75 0.25 -17.74
C ASP A 214 14.03 -0.57 -18.82
N VAL A 215 14.05 -0.07 -20.04
CA VAL A 215 13.37 -0.69 -21.17
C VAL A 215 13.98 -2.04 -21.59
N ASP A 216 15.14 -2.42 -21.06
CA ASP A 216 15.74 -3.74 -21.32
C ASP A 216 15.11 -4.82 -20.44
N LEU A 217 14.32 -4.44 -19.42
CA LEU A 217 13.49 -5.37 -18.63
C LEU A 217 12.38 -6.06 -19.45
N ILE A 218 12.10 -5.59 -20.68
CA ILE A 218 11.18 -6.28 -21.62
C ILE A 218 11.47 -7.78 -21.69
N GLU A 219 12.74 -8.18 -21.66
CA GLU A 219 13.15 -9.58 -21.74
C GLU A 219 12.69 -10.45 -20.56
N LYS A 220 12.34 -9.84 -19.42
CA LYS A 220 11.78 -10.53 -18.24
C LYS A 220 10.31 -10.92 -18.41
N TYR A 221 9.60 -10.31 -19.36
CA TYR A 221 8.19 -10.57 -19.62
C TYR A 221 8.02 -11.79 -20.53
N THR A 222 8.29 -12.96 -19.99
CA THR A 222 8.23 -14.24 -20.75
C THR A 222 6.89 -14.97 -20.59
N GLY A 223 5.95 -14.40 -19.84
CA GLY A 223 4.63 -14.95 -19.58
C GLY A 223 3.53 -14.35 -20.47
N ASN A 224 2.34 -14.24 -19.90
CA ASN A 224 1.14 -13.75 -20.62
C ASN A 224 1.01 -12.21 -20.63
N ILE A 225 1.80 -11.51 -19.83
CA ILE A 225 1.75 -10.04 -19.75
C ILE A 225 2.73 -9.46 -20.77
N LEU A 226 2.23 -8.52 -21.58
CA LEU A 226 3.05 -7.80 -22.57
C LEU A 226 3.43 -6.43 -22.03
N PRO A 227 4.73 -6.08 -21.99
CA PRO A 227 5.21 -4.79 -21.49
C PRO A 227 5.07 -3.69 -22.55
N VAL A 228 3.86 -3.39 -22.98
CA VAL A 228 3.56 -2.48 -24.08
C VAL A 228 4.08 -1.05 -23.85
N ASN A 229 4.11 -0.61 -22.60
CA ASN A 229 4.66 0.67 -22.18
C ASN A 229 6.19 0.73 -22.38
N LEU A 230 6.92 -0.30 -21.93
CA LEU A 230 8.38 -0.37 -22.10
C LEU A 230 8.76 -0.46 -23.59
N ASP A 231 8.02 -1.25 -24.37
CA ASP A 231 8.23 -1.37 -25.82
C ASP A 231 8.02 -0.02 -26.54
N ALA A 232 6.96 0.70 -26.18
CA ALA A 232 6.70 2.03 -26.73
C ALA A 232 7.81 3.04 -26.39
N ILE A 233 8.29 3.04 -25.14
CA ILE A 233 9.38 3.92 -24.70
C ILE A 233 10.69 3.55 -25.42
N LYS A 234 11.01 2.25 -25.55
CA LYS A 234 12.22 1.79 -26.27
C LYS A 234 12.20 2.25 -27.72
N LYS A 235 11.09 2.08 -28.43
CA LYS A 235 10.90 2.56 -29.80
C LYS A 235 11.10 4.07 -29.90
N PHE A 236 10.46 4.83 -29.01
CA PHE A 236 10.63 6.28 -28.96
C PHE A 236 12.09 6.69 -28.75
N MET A 237 12.82 6.05 -27.83
CA MET A 237 14.23 6.35 -27.58
C MET A 237 15.11 6.07 -28.80
N ILE A 238 14.85 4.99 -29.54
CA ILE A 238 15.56 4.63 -30.75
C ILE A 238 15.28 5.69 -31.85
N GLU A 239 14.02 6.03 -32.08
CA GLU A 239 13.61 7.05 -33.05
C GLU A 239 14.23 8.41 -32.77
N LYS A 240 14.37 8.78 -31.50
CA LYS A 240 15.02 10.05 -31.08
C LYS A 240 16.55 9.96 -30.98
N ASN A 241 17.12 8.80 -31.27
CA ASN A 241 18.58 8.57 -31.18
C ASN A 241 19.16 8.86 -29.79
N VAL A 242 18.39 8.51 -28.72
CA VAL A 242 18.79 8.69 -27.31
C VAL A 242 18.87 7.37 -26.51
N TYR A 243 18.65 6.22 -27.14
CA TYR A 243 18.71 4.91 -26.47
C TYR A 243 20.08 4.63 -25.82
N HIS A 244 21.16 5.13 -26.42
CA HIS A 244 22.50 5.02 -25.85
C HIS A 244 22.69 5.77 -24.52
N LYS A 245 21.74 6.61 -24.11
CA LYS A 245 21.70 7.33 -22.82
C LYS A 245 20.81 6.67 -21.77
N LEU A 246 20.25 5.50 -22.03
CA LEU A 246 19.31 4.82 -21.12
C LEU A 246 19.86 4.75 -19.69
N ASN A 247 21.09 4.23 -19.53
CA ASN A 247 21.72 4.10 -18.22
C ASN A 247 21.97 5.47 -17.52
N ASP A 248 22.25 6.52 -18.27
CA ASP A 248 22.41 7.86 -17.71
C ASP A 248 21.08 8.38 -17.16
N TYR A 249 19.99 8.15 -17.90
CA TYR A 249 18.64 8.56 -17.46
C TYR A 249 18.19 7.79 -16.23
N ILE A 250 18.35 6.45 -16.22
CA ILE A 250 18.04 5.60 -15.06
C ILE A 250 18.84 6.08 -13.85
N LYS A 251 20.16 6.25 -14.00
CA LYS A 251 21.03 6.69 -12.91
C LYS A 251 20.66 8.06 -12.37
N ALA A 252 20.46 9.04 -13.23
CA ALA A 252 20.17 10.41 -12.81
C ALA A 252 18.81 10.51 -12.07
N SER A 253 17.77 9.86 -12.61
CA SER A 253 16.46 9.84 -11.98
C SER A 253 16.46 9.00 -10.69
N GLY A 254 17.18 7.87 -10.65
CA GLY A 254 17.34 7.05 -9.46
C GLY A 254 18.10 7.77 -8.34
N ASP A 255 19.19 8.45 -8.66
CA ASP A 255 19.95 9.26 -7.68
C ASP A 255 19.07 10.37 -7.04
N LEU A 256 18.16 10.95 -7.82
CA LEU A 256 17.18 11.92 -7.30
C LEU A 256 16.13 11.23 -6.45
N ALA A 257 15.54 10.12 -6.93
CA ALA A 257 14.52 9.38 -6.21
C ALA A 257 15.00 8.93 -4.83
N VAL A 258 16.23 8.43 -4.70
CA VAL A 258 16.83 8.06 -3.40
C VAL A 258 16.81 9.21 -2.40
N LYS A 259 17.11 10.43 -2.83
CA LYS A 259 17.09 11.62 -1.96
C LYS A 259 15.69 11.99 -1.50
N LEU A 260 14.73 11.88 -2.42
CA LEU A 260 13.32 12.18 -2.14
C LEU A 260 12.71 11.13 -1.21
N TYR A 261 12.94 9.84 -1.48
CA TYR A 261 12.53 8.74 -0.58
C TYR A 261 13.12 8.90 0.83
N LYS A 262 14.42 9.24 0.91
CA LYS A 262 15.07 9.48 2.21
C LYS A 262 14.33 10.51 3.02
N GLU A 263 14.02 11.68 2.42
CA GLU A 263 13.35 12.77 3.13
C GLU A 263 11.93 12.41 3.55
N ASP A 264 11.17 11.74 2.69
CA ASP A 264 9.81 11.30 2.99
C ASP A 264 9.77 10.27 4.14
N ILE A 265 10.65 9.27 4.08
CA ILE A 265 10.79 8.27 5.15
C ILE A 265 11.21 8.95 6.47
N GLU A 266 12.18 9.86 6.42
CA GLU A 266 12.65 10.55 7.60
C GLU A 266 11.59 11.49 8.20
N ALA A 267 10.76 12.14 7.38
CA ALA A 267 9.63 12.94 7.85
C ALA A 267 8.64 12.09 8.66
N ALA A 268 8.27 10.92 8.14
CA ALA A 268 7.42 9.97 8.87
C ALA A 268 8.07 9.50 10.18
N LEU A 269 9.37 9.17 10.16
CA LEU A 269 10.09 8.68 11.33
C LEU A 269 10.38 9.76 12.38
N ARG A 270 10.50 11.04 11.98
CA ARG A 270 10.62 12.18 12.90
C ARG A 270 9.30 12.48 13.63
N THR A 271 8.18 12.11 13.04
CA THR A 271 6.85 12.40 13.58
C THR A 271 6.55 11.53 14.79
N LYS A 272 6.46 12.16 15.95
CA LYS A 272 6.11 11.45 17.19
C LYS A 272 4.70 10.88 17.10
N ASP A 273 4.55 9.64 17.55
CA ASP A 273 3.26 8.92 17.61
C ASP A 273 2.62 8.62 16.24
N PHE A 274 3.35 8.81 15.15
CA PHE A 274 2.96 8.42 13.82
C PHE A 274 2.94 6.88 13.68
N GLY A 275 1.99 6.33 12.91
CA GLY A 275 1.81 4.88 12.75
C GLY A 275 2.86 4.26 11.86
N GLY A 276 3.28 4.96 10.81
CA GLY A 276 4.24 4.47 9.84
C GLY A 276 4.05 5.02 8.44
N PHE A 277 4.61 4.32 7.48
CA PHE A 277 4.50 4.64 6.05
C PHE A 277 4.45 3.37 5.19
N GLU A 278 3.95 3.48 3.98
CA GLU A 278 3.91 2.42 2.96
C GLU A 278 4.47 2.95 1.64
N LEU A 279 5.57 2.35 1.18
CA LEU A 279 6.22 2.73 -0.07
C LEU A 279 5.47 2.11 -1.25
N LEU A 280 5.18 2.89 -2.27
CA LEU A 280 4.64 2.42 -3.54
C LEU A 280 5.75 2.43 -4.60
N SER A 281 6.41 1.34 -4.90
CA SER A 281 6.54 0.09 -4.14
C SER A 281 8.01 -0.36 -4.23
N LEU A 282 8.37 -1.57 -3.77
CA LEU A 282 9.73 -2.12 -3.97
C LEU A 282 9.90 -2.78 -5.34
N SER A 283 8.83 -3.19 -5.98
CA SER A 283 8.84 -3.78 -7.32
C SER A 283 8.54 -2.72 -8.38
N ASP A 284 9.25 -2.79 -9.49
CA ASP A 284 8.95 -1.98 -10.67
C ASP A 284 7.74 -2.55 -11.42
N TYR A 285 6.90 -1.67 -11.94
CA TYR A 285 5.78 -2.01 -12.82
C TYR A 285 5.33 -0.84 -13.69
#